data_de0ba3be0828c5a72d7de00a63d71ce2
#
_entry.id   de0ba3be0828c5a72d7de00a63d71ce2
#
_cell.length_a   1.000
_cell.length_b   1.000
_cell.length_c   1.000
_cell.angle_alpha   90.00
_cell.angle_beta   90.00
_cell.angle_gamma   90.00
#
_symmetry.space_group_name_H-M   'P 1'
#
loop_
_entity.id
_entity.type
_entity.pdbx_description
1 polymer ?
#
loop_
_entity_poly.entity_id
_entity_poly.type
_entity_poly.pdbx_seq_one_letter_code
_entity_poly.pdbx_strand_id
1 'polypeptide(L)'
;MTSVYDMVLFDLDGTLTDSEPGIVGAVKETLTRMNLPIPEHDTLRKFIGPPLWYSFVNFCGMTDRQSEQAVEFYRETYNVKGAFLNFPYPGIPKFLDVLKSTGVPLAVATSKPDNIARPVLDYFKLSQYFTHISAPGDNERSSNKKELILSGLNACKVAPERAVMIGDTHFDAIGAREAGTNFIGVLYGFGTRAEMEQEGAAHFAGTISELTKMLLK
;
A
#
# COMPACT_ATOMS: atom_id res chain seq x y z
N MET A 1 26.93 5.70 3.29
CA MET A 1 25.93 4.70 3.74
C MET A 1 25.68 3.73 2.63
N THR A 2 25.55 2.45 2.91
CA THR A 2 25.21 1.40 1.94
C THR A 2 23.91 0.73 2.38
N SER A 3 23.10 0.27 1.43
CA SER A 3 21.90 -0.51 1.74
C SER A 3 22.27 -1.90 2.27
N VAL A 4 21.46 -2.42 3.20
CA VAL A 4 21.55 -3.81 3.69
C VAL A 4 21.05 -4.78 2.62
N TYR A 5 20.12 -4.33 1.78
CA TYR A 5 19.47 -5.11 0.73
C TYR A 5 19.87 -4.61 -0.64
N ASP A 6 19.74 -5.46 -1.65
CA ASP A 6 20.02 -5.11 -3.05
C ASP A 6 18.82 -4.43 -3.73
N MET A 7 17.64 -4.48 -3.12
CA MET A 7 16.42 -3.81 -3.56
C MET A 7 15.48 -3.56 -2.39
N VAL A 8 14.77 -2.43 -2.41
CA VAL A 8 13.71 -2.12 -1.45
C VAL A 8 12.41 -1.89 -2.21
N LEU A 9 11.36 -2.67 -1.84
CA LEU A 9 10.01 -2.49 -2.36
C LEU A 9 9.14 -1.87 -1.27
N PHE A 10 8.20 -1.03 -1.67
CA PHE A 10 7.28 -0.35 -0.76
C PHE A 10 5.84 -0.57 -1.19
N ASP A 11 4.94 -0.78 -0.23
CA ASP A 11 3.54 -0.46 -0.47
C ASP A 11 3.33 1.07 -0.51
N LEU A 12 2.17 1.51 -0.94
CA LEU A 12 1.83 2.93 -1.07
C LEU A 12 0.98 3.41 0.10
N ASP A 13 -0.27 2.92 0.17
CA ASP A 13 -1.26 3.37 1.15
C ASP A 13 -0.93 2.80 2.54
N GLY A 14 -0.72 3.65 3.54
CA GLY A 14 -0.30 3.25 4.90
C GLY A 14 1.21 3.07 5.08
N THR A 15 1.99 3.07 4.00
CA THR A 15 3.44 2.89 4.04
C THR A 15 4.19 4.15 3.59
N LEU A 16 3.96 4.62 2.38
CA LEU A 16 4.52 5.87 1.86
C LEU A 16 3.62 7.06 2.13
N THR A 17 2.30 6.83 2.10
CA THR A 17 1.29 7.89 2.20
C THR A 17 0.16 7.52 3.15
N ASP A 18 -0.35 8.53 3.86
CA ASP A 18 -1.60 8.47 4.62
C ASP A 18 -2.76 8.79 3.67
N SER A 19 -3.44 7.74 3.23
CA SER A 19 -4.60 7.83 2.32
C SER A 19 -5.95 7.78 3.04
N GLU A 20 -5.96 7.71 4.36
CA GLU A 20 -7.20 7.59 5.15
C GLU A 20 -8.23 8.67 4.82
N PRO A 21 -7.90 9.98 4.75
CA PRO A 21 -8.88 11.01 4.50
C PRO A 21 -9.64 10.80 3.17
N GLY A 22 -8.92 10.42 2.13
CA GLY A 22 -9.49 10.20 0.81
C GLY A 22 -10.34 8.94 0.72
N ILE A 23 -9.83 7.81 1.22
CA ILE A 23 -10.51 6.52 1.16
C ILE A 23 -11.76 6.54 2.04
N VAL A 24 -11.62 6.94 3.31
CA VAL A 24 -12.74 7.01 4.25
C VAL A 24 -13.80 8.01 3.77
N GLY A 25 -13.37 9.14 3.23
CA GLY A 25 -14.28 10.14 2.64
C GLY A 25 -15.11 9.56 1.51
N ALA A 26 -14.48 8.87 0.56
CA ALA A 26 -15.15 8.25 -0.58
C ALA A 26 -16.08 7.09 -0.17
N VAL A 27 -15.70 6.29 0.83
CA VAL A 27 -16.58 5.23 1.39
C VAL A 27 -17.83 5.84 2.01
N LYS A 28 -17.70 6.90 2.82
CA LYS A 28 -18.84 7.59 3.43
C LYS A 28 -19.80 8.17 2.38
N GLU A 29 -19.26 8.80 1.34
CA GLU A 29 -20.05 9.34 0.24
C GLU A 29 -20.79 8.24 -0.53
N THR A 30 -20.12 7.13 -0.80
CA THR A 30 -20.71 5.94 -1.43
C THR A 30 -21.89 5.39 -0.63
N LEU A 31 -21.70 5.17 0.67
CA LEU A 31 -22.75 4.65 1.56
C LEU A 31 -23.94 5.62 1.66
N THR A 32 -23.66 6.91 1.74
CA THR A 32 -24.71 7.96 1.74
C THR A 32 -25.52 7.93 0.45
N ARG A 33 -24.86 7.82 -0.72
CA ARG A 33 -25.51 7.72 -2.04
C ARG A 33 -26.39 6.48 -2.17
N MET A 34 -25.99 5.40 -1.52
CA MET A 34 -26.76 4.14 -1.48
C MET A 34 -27.84 4.11 -0.39
N ASN A 35 -28.01 5.17 0.39
CA ASN A 35 -28.89 5.24 1.56
C ASN A 35 -28.62 4.14 2.60
N LEU A 36 -27.34 3.80 2.81
CA LEU A 36 -26.89 2.81 3.78
C LEU A 36 -26.28 3.49 5.02
N PRO A 37 -26.33 2.82 6.18
CA PRO A 37 -25.68 3.34 7.38
C PRO A 37 -24.19 3.45 7.23
N ILE A 38 -23.61 4.51 7.79
CA ILE A 38 -22.16 4.70 7.83
C ILE A 38 -21.62 3.97 9.06
N PRO A 39 -20.72 3.00 8.90
CA PRO A 39 -20.09 2.30 10.02
C PRO A 39 -19.24 3.24 10.89
N GLU A 40 -18.89 2.77 12.08
CA GLU A 40 -17.93 3.43 12.96
C GLU A 40 -16.57 3.61 12.29
N HIS A 41 -15.82 4.64 12.74
CA HIS A 41 -14.56 5.04 12.13
C HIS A 41 -13.54 3.90 12.01
N ASP A 42 -13.41 3.05 13.04
CA ASP A 42 -12.50 1.91 13.02
C ASP A 42 -12.85 0.86 11.95
N THR A 43 -14.15 0.71 11.65
CA THR A 43 -14.58 -0.15 10.54
C THR A 43 -14.28 0.49 9.17
N LEU A 44 -14.44 1.82 9.05
CA LEU A 44 -14.11 2.54 7.83
C LEU A 44 -12.61 2.46 7.51
N ARG A 45 -11.73 2.50 8.52
CA ARG A 45 -10.28 2.33 8.33
C ARG A 45 -9.90 0.98 7.74
N LYS A 46 -10.68 -0.08 7.99
CA LYS A 46 -10.44 -1.42 7.41
C LYS A 46 -10.63 -1.49 5.89
N PHE A 47 -11.16 -0.44 5.27
CA PHE A 47 -11.23 -0.32 3.81
C PHE A 47 -9.88 0.01 3.17
N ILE A 48 -8.87 0.38 3.97
CA ILE A 48 -7.56 0.74 3.46
C ILE A 48 -6.69 -0.51 3.39
N GLY A 49 -6.24 -0.86 2.19
CA GLY A 49 -5.42 -2.04 1.92
C GLY A 49 -6.15 -3.16 1.18
N PRO A 50 -7.28 -3.69 1.69
CA PRO A 50 -8.03 -4.73 0.99
C PRO A 50 -8.69 -4.24 -0.30
N PRO A 51 -9.01 -5.17 -1.24
CA PRO A 51 -9.86 -4.86 -2.39
C PRO A 51 -11.22 -4.30 -1.94
N LEU A 52 -11.69 -3.23 -2.59
CA LEU A 52 -12.93 -2.54 -2.23
C LEU A 52 -14.15 -3.47 -2.22
N TRP A 53 -14.26 -4.34 -3.24
CA TRP A 53 -15.33 -5.32 -3.30
C TRP A 53 -15.39 -6.18 -2.02
N TYR A 54 -14.25 -6.74 -1.60
CA TYR A 54 -14.15 -7.51 -0.37
C TYR A 54 -14.59 -6.70 0.85
N SER A 55 -14.16 -5.44 0.92
CA SER A 55 -14.45 -4.56 2.05
C SER A 55 -15.95 -4.25 2.16
N PHE A 56 -16.62 -3.94 1.06
CA PHE A 56 -18.07 -3.68 1.06
C PHE A 56 -18.88 -4.94 1.42
N VAL A 57 -18.48 -6.12 0.96
CA VAL A 57 -19.13 -7.38 1.35
C VAL A 57 -18.95 -7.65 2.83
N ASN A 58 -17.71 -7.61 3.33
CA ASN A 58 -17.38 -8.10 4.67
C ASN A 58 -17.62 -7.06 5.78
N PHE A 59 -17.51 -5.77 5.49
CA PHE A 59 -17.64 -4.71 6.50
C PHE A 59 -19.00 -4.00 6.47
N CYS A 60 -19.73 -4.09 5.34
CA CYS A 60 -21.06 -3.48 5.19
C CYS A 60 -22.17 -4.52 4.95
N GLY A 61 -21.85 -5.82 4.89
CA GLY A 61 -22.84 -6.90 4.69
C GLY A 61 -23.51 -6.86 3.32
N MET A 62 -22.85 -6.29 2.31
CA MET A 62 -23.42 -6.17 0.96
C MET A 62 -23.42 -7.52 0.22
N THR A 63 -24.43 -7.72 -0.62
CA THR A 63 -24.38 -8.76 -1.65
C THR A 63 -23.35 -8.40 -2.72
N ASP A 64 -22.90 -9.37 -3.51
CA ASP A 64 -21.95 -9.15 -4.62
C ASP A 64 -22.41 -8.03 -5.54
N ARG A 65 -23.69 -8.03 -5.93
CA ARG A 65 -24.26 -7.00 -6.80
C ARG A 65 -24.25 -5.61 -6.17
N GLN A 66 -24.57 -5.51 -4.88
CA GLN A 66 -24.51 -4.22 -4.16
C GLN A 66 -23.07 -3.73 -4.05
N SER A 67 -22.14 -4.64 -3.81
CA SER A 67 -20.72 -4.30 -3.70
C SER A 67 -20.16 -3.82 -5.05
N GLU A 68 -20.55 -4.43 -6.16
CA GLU A 68 -20.18 -3.95 -7.51
C GLU A 68 -20.66 -2.52 -7.75
N GLN A 69 -21.90 -2.22 -7.42
CA GLN A 69 -22.43 -0.86 -7.53
C GLN A 69 -21.73 0.12 -6.58
N ALA A 70 -21.43 -0.31 -5.36
CA ALA A 70 -20.69 0.50 -4.40
C ALA A 70 -19.29 0.85 -4.90
N VAL A 71 -18.58 -0.12 -5.51
CA VAL A 71 -17.25 0.10 -6.12
C VAL A 71 -17.33 1.13 -7.26
N GLU A 72 -18.36 1.10 -8.10
CA GLU A 72 -18.56 2.11 -9.15
C GLU A 72 -18.74 3.51 -8.54
N PHE A 73 -19.63 3.68 -7.57
CA PHE A 73 -19.86 4.96 -6.89
C PHE A 73 -18.62 5.47 -6.16
N TYR A 74 -17.88 4.57 -5.51
CA TYR A 74 -16.62 4.91 -4.86
C TYR A 74 -15.61 5.45 -5.87
N ARG A 75 -15.45 4.80 -7.01
CA ARG A 75 -14.50 5.21 -8.06
C ARG A 75 -14.84 6.58 -8.64
N GLU A 76 -16.12 6.87 -8.86
CA GLU A 76 -16.56 8.18 -9.33
C GLU A 76 -16.12 9.32 -8.39
N THR A 77 -16.19 9.10 -7.08
CA THR A 77 -15.77 10.09 -6.07
C THR A 77 -14.28 10.08 -5.86
N TYR A 78 -13.70 8.89 -5.64
CA TYR A 78 -12.32 8.74 -5.25
C TYR A 78 -11.34 9.18 -6.34
N ASN A 79 -11.61 8.80 -7.60
CA ASN A 79 -10.71 9.10 -8.71
C ASN A 79 -10.61 10.62 -9.01
N VAL A 80 -11.65 11.39 -8.66
CA VAL A 80 -11.69 12.82 -8.93
C VAL A 80 -11.10 13.65 -7.78
N LYS A 81 -11.39 13.29 -6.54
CA LYS A 81 -11.01 14.07 -5.35
C LYS A 81 -10.26 13.26 -4.30
N GLY A 82 -10.76 12.07 -3.98
CA GLY A 82 -10.25 11.27 -2.87
C GLY A 82 -8.80 10.85 -3.04
N ALA A 83 -8.37 10.50 -4.25
CA ALA A 83 -7.01 10.05 -4.52
C ALA A 83 -5.95 11.09 -4.12
N PHE A 84 -6.28 12.38 -4.16
CA PHE A 84 -5.38 13.49 -3.83
C PHE A 84 -5.60 14.05 -2.41
N LEU A 85 -6.62 13.55 -1.68
CA LEU A 85 -6.75 13.71 -0.23
C LEU A 85 -5.90 12.63 0.47
N ASN A 86 -4.62 12.69 0.21
CA ASN A 86 -3.60 11.71 0.56
C ASN A 86 -2.31 12.50 0.82
N PHE A 87 -1.49 12.08 1.77
CA PHE A 87 -0.30 12.85 2.16
C PHE A 87 0.87 11.90 2.41
N PRO A 88 2.07 12.18 1.85
CA PRO A 88 3.26 11.44 2.26
C PRO A 88 3.47 11.55 3.77
N TYR A 89 3.76 10.42 4.42
CA TYR A 89 4.10 10.46 5.84
C TYR A 89 5.28 11.41 6.10
N PRO A 90 5.29 12.14 7.24
CA PRO A 90 6.37 13.06 7.56
C PRO A 90 7.74 12.38 7.50
N GLY A 91 8.63 12.91 6.67
CA GLY A 91 9.99 12.39 6.49
C GLY A 91 10.17 11.43 5.31
N ILE A 92 9.12 10.91 4.68
CA ILE A 92 9.21 10.00 3.51
C ILE A 92 10.06 10.59 2.38
N PRO A 93 9.87 11.83 1.89
CA PRO A 93 10.70 12.33 0.80
C PRO A 93 12.19 12.33 1.14
N LYS A 94 12.56 12.81 2.34
CA LYS A 94 13.94 12.82 2.80
C LYS A 94 14.52 11.41 2.97
N PHE A 95 13.73 10.47 3.45
CA PHE A 95 14.11 9.07 3.57
C PHE A 95 14.39 8.44 2.21
N LEU A 96 13.53 8.68 1.21
CA LEU A 96 13.72 8.20 -0.15
C LEU A 96 14.95 8.85 -0.82
N ASP A 97 15.24 10.13 -0.57
CA ASP A 97 16.48 10.78 -1.01
C ASP A 97 17.72 10.04 -0.48
N VAL A 98 17.72 9.70 0.80
CA VAL A 98 18.84 8.98 1.44
C VAL A 98 18.99 7.58 0.82
N LEU A 99 17.90 6.82 0.66
CA LEU A 99 17.96 5.50 0.02
C LEU A 99 18.45 5.58 -1.42
N LYS A 100 17.91 6.52 -2.21
CA LYS A 100 18.32 6.73 -3.60
C LYS A 100 19.82 7.04 -3.72
N SER A 101 20.38 7.78 -2.76
CA SER A 101 21.82 8.11 -2.74
C SER A 101 22.72 6.89 -2.54
N THR A 102 22.22 5.77 -2.07
CA THR A 102 22.97 4.50 -1.95
C THR A 102 23.10 3.76 -3.26
N GLY A 103 22.32 4.13 -4.28
CA GLY A 103 22.28 3.44 -5.58
C GLY A 103 21.40 2.17 -5.57
N VAL A 104 20.77 1.81 -4.45
CA VAL A 104 19.87 0.67 -4.37
C VAL A 104 18.59 0.94 -5.20
N PRO A 105 18.13 0.03 -6.07
CA PRO A 105 16.87 0.18 -6.77
C PRO A 105 15.70 0.16 -5.78
N LEU A 106 14.79 1.12 -5.97
CA LEU A 106 13.55 1.23 -5.21
C LEU A 106 12.37 0.93 -6.13
N ALA A 107 11.37 0.22 -5.64
CA ALA A 107 10.13 0.00 -6.37
C ALA A 107 8.91 0.16 -5.48
N VAL A 108 7.77 0.42 -6.11
CA VAL A 108 6.45 0.34 -5.48
C VAL A 108 5.80 -0.99 -5.87
N ALA A 109 5.17 -1.66 -4.90
CA ALA A 109 4.35 -2.85 -5.10
C ALA A 109 3.04 -2.65 -4.34
N THR A 110 2.05 -2.04 -4.98
CA THR A 110 0.80 -1.61 -4.34
C THR A 110 -0.43 -2.30 -4.93
N SER A 111 -1.43 -2.57 -4.07
CA SER A 111 -2.75 -3.03 -4.52
C SER A 111 -3.62 -1.92 -5.10
N LYS A 112 -3.20 -0.66 -4.98
CA LYS A 112 -3.87 0.48 -5.59
C LYS A 112 -3.80 0.39 -7.12
N PRO A 113 -4.91 0.57 -7.87
CA PRO A 113 -4.90 0.51 -9.33
C PRO A 113 -3.88 1.45 -9.98
N ASP A 114 -3.25 1.00 -11.07
CA ASP A 114 -2.16 1.72 -11.75
C ASP A 114 -2.57 3.13 -12.21
N ASN A 115 -3.80 3.26 -12.73
CA ASN A 115 -4.40 4.52 -13.17
C ASN A 115 -4.62 5.53 -12.03
N ILE A 116 -4.46 5.13 -10.76
CA ILE A 116 -4.52 5.98 -9.58
C ILE A 116 -3.17 6.07 -8.89
N ALA A 117 -2.45 4.96 -8.76
CA ALA A 117 -1.17 4.91 -8.06
C ALA A 117 -0.14 5.85 -8.70
N ARG A 118 0.00 5.81 -10.03
CA ARG A 118 0.95 6.70 -10.74
C ARG A 118 0.61 8.17 -10.61
N PRO A 119 -0.62 8.65 -10.88
CA PRO A 119 -0.99 10.04 -10.65
C PRO A 119 -0.76 10.53 -9.22
N VAL A 120 -1.02 9.68 -8.21
CA VAL A 120 -0.75 10.01 -6.79
C VAL A 120 0.75 10.17 -6.55
N LEU A 121 1.56 9.22 -7.01
CA LEU A 121 3.02 9.29 -6.87
C LEU A 121 3.60 10.51 -7.60
N ASP A 122 3.09 10.84 -8.78
CA ASP A 122 3.52 12.02 -9.56
C ASP A 122 3.12 13.34 -8.87
N TYR A 123 1.89 13.42 -8.37
CA TYR A 123 1.38 14.59 -7.66
C TYR A 123 2.24 14.94 -6.45
N PHE A 124 2.66 13.94 -5.68
CA PHE A 124 3.53 14.12 -4.51
C PHE A 124 5.02 14.09 -4.87
N LYS A 125 5.38 14.04 -6.15
CA LYS A 125 6.76 13.98 -6.65
C LYS A 125 7.54 12.78 -6.09
N LEU A 126 6.87 11.66 -5.85
CA LEU A 126 7.48 10.45 -5.34
C LEU A 126 7.94 9.50 -6.46
N SER A 127 7.32 9.52 -7.64
CA SER A 127 7.65 8.65 -8.77
C SER A 127 9.13 8.71 -9.18
N GLN A 128 9.77 9.87 -9.02
CA GLN A 128 11.18 10.08 -9.33
C GLN A 128 12.16 9.19 -8.53
N TYR A 129 11.71 8.61 -7.44
CA TYR A 129 12.54 7.73 -6.59
C TYR A 129 12.54 6.28 -7.07
N PHE A 130 11.52 5.86 -7.79
CA PHE A 130 11.27 4.46 -8.08
C PHE A 130 11.72 4.08 -9.48
N THR A 131 12.49 2.98 -9.55
CA THR A 131 12.91 2.35 -10.80
C THR A 131 11.73 1.62 -11.45
N HIS A 132 10.81 1.10 -10.64
CA HIS A 132 9.64 0.36 -11.10
C HIS A 132 8.43 0.62 -10.21
N ILE A 133 7.24 0.65 -10.81
CA ILE A 133 5.96 0.75 -10.10
C ILE A 133 5.11 -0.43 -10.56
N SER A 134 4.88 -1.38 -9.64
CA SER A 134 3.98 -2.51 -9.82
C SER A 134 2.64 -2.19 -9.18
N ALA A 135 1.62 -2.10 -10.00
CA ALA A 135 0.24 -1.84 -9.59
C ALA A 135 -0.70 -2.66 -10.50
N PRO A 136 -1.87 -3.09 -10.00
CA PRO A 136 -2.81 -3.85 -10.83
C PRO A 136 -3.45 -2.93 -11.89
N GLY A 137 -3.89 -3.54 -13.01
CA GLY A 137 -4.81 -2.89 -13.93
C GLY A 137 -6.19 -2.67 -13.30
N ASP A 138 -7.18 -2.34 -14.13
CA ASP A 138 -8.53 -2.00 -13.67
C ASP A 138 -9.27 -3.15 -12.95
N ASN A 139 -8.83 -4.40 -13.09
CA ASN A 139 -9.41 -5.55 -12.42
C ASN A 139 -8.70 -5.86 -11.08
N GLU A 140 -9.07 -5.15 -10.03
CA GLU A 140 -8.52 -5.33 -8.67
C GLU A 140 -8.77 -6.71 -8.06
N ARG A 141 -9.78 -7.47 -8.54
CA ARG A 141 -10.12 -8.79 -7.99
C ARG A 141 -9.03 -9.83 -8.17
N SER A 142 -8.14 -9.65 -9.13
CA SER A 142 -7.04 -10.56 -9.44
C SER A 142 -5.68 -10.07 -8.94
N SER A 143 -5.60 -8.95 -8.23
CA SER A 143 -4.32 -8.45 -7.75
C SER A 143 -3.82 -9.29 -6.58
N ASN A 144 -2.65 -9.90 -6.78
CA ASN A 144 -1.94 -10.63 -5.74
C ASN A 144 -0.65 -9.87 -5.40
N LYS A 145 -0.48 -9.51 -4.14
CA LYS A 145 0.71 -8.77 -3.67
C LYS A 145 2.01 -9.47 -4.05
N LYS A 146 2.05 -10.80 -4.00
CA LYS A 146 3.18 -11.61 -4.49
C LYS A 146 3.56 -11.28 -5.93
N GLU A 147 2.58 -11.24 -6.85
CA GLU A 147 2.85 -10.97 -8.27
C GLU A 147 3.38 -9.55 -8.48
N LEU A 148 2.88 -8.58 -7.71
CA LEU A 148 3.37 -7.20 -7.74
C LEU A 148 4.82 -7.11 -7.27
N ILE A 149 5.18 -7.82 -6.19
CA ILE A 149 6.56 -7.91 -5.70
C ILE A 149 7.45 -8.57 -6.75
N LEU A 150 7.04 -9.71 -7.30
CA LEU A 150 7.80 -10.44 -8.33
C LEU A 150 8.00 -9.60 -9.59
N SER A 151 7.01 -8.79 -9.98
CA SER A 151 7.13 -7.85 -11.11
C SER A 151 8.28 -6.85 -10.87
N GLY A 152 8.34 -6.25 -9.68
CA GLY A 152 9.43 -5.34 -9.31
C GLY A 152 10.80 -6.02 -9.31
N LEU A 153 10.90 -7.21 -8.70
CA LEU A 153 12.13 -8.00 -8.65
C LEU A 153 12.66 -8.33 -10.06
N ASN A 154 11.75 -8.78 -10.94
CA ASN A 154 12.10 -9.11 -12.33
C ASN A 154 12.58 -7.88 -13.11
N ALA A 155 11.90 -6.73 -12.95
CA ALA A 155 12.29 -5.49 -13.61
C ALA A 155 13.70 -5.02 -13.20
N CYS A 156 14.06 -5.21 -11.93
CA CYS A 156 15.37 -4.84 -11.39
C CYS A 156 16.39 -5.98 -11.42
N LYS A 157 16.01 -7.20 -11.82
CA LYS A 157 16.86 -8.40 -11.86
C LYS A 157 17.51 -8.73 -10.52
N VAL A 158 16.73 -8.61 -9.43
CA VAL A 158 17.18 -8.91 -8.07
C VAL A 158 16.54 -10.19 -7.58
N ALA A 159 17.32 -11.05 -6.92
CA ALA A 159 16.83 -12.28 -6.31
C ALA A 159 15.98 -11.96 -5.07
N PRO A 160 14.85 -12.68 -4.84
CA PRO A 160 13.92 -12.37 -3.76
C PRO A 160 14.56 -12.26 -2.37
N GLU A 161 15.41 -13.19 -2.00
CA GLU A 161 16.09 -13.25 -0.71
C GLU A 161 17.04 -12.08 -0.44
N ARG A 162 17.41 -11.33 -1.48
CA ARG A 162 18.26 -10.13 -1.39
C ARG A 162 17.45 -8.82 -1.37
N ALA A 163 16.14 -8.92 -1.49
CA ALA A 163 15.22 -7.80 -1.45
C ALA A 163 14.43 -7.76 -0.14
N VAL A 164 13.88 -6.60 0.17
CA VAL A 164 12.95 -6.41 1.29
C VAL A 164 11.69 -5.70 0.82
N MET A 165 10.53 -6.20 1.25
CA MET A 165 9.25 -5.52 1.12
C MET A 165 8.97 -4.74 2.40
N ILE A 166 8.58 -3.49 2.25
CA ILE A 166 8.13 -2.60 3.33
C ILE A 166 6.63 -2.40 3.15
N GLY A 167 5.85 -2.74 4.18
CA GLY A 167 4.40 -2.61 4.15
C GLY A 167 3.83 -2.47 5.55
N ASP A 168 2.58 -2.11 5.66
CA ASP A 168 1.92 -1.87 6.96
C ASP A 168 0.83 -2.90 7.29
N THR A 169 0.49 -3.79 6.35
CA THR A 169 -0.60 -4.75 6.53
C THR A 169 -0.13 -6.22 6.47
N HIS A 170 -0.99 -7.12 6.96
CA HIS A 170 -0.78 -8.56 6.79
C HIS A 170 -0.77 -9.00 5.31
N PHE A 171 -1.44 -8.29 4.41
CA PHE A 171 -1.38 -8.58 2.96
C PHE A 171 0.04 -8.39 2.40
N ASP A 172 0.78 -7.41 2.90
CA ASP A 172 2.17 -7.18 2.53
C ASP A 172 3.07 -8.29 3.06
N ALA A 173 2.85 -8.70 4.31
CA ALA A 173 3.57 -9.81 4.94
C ALA A 173 3.34 -11.13 4.19
N ILE A 174 2.09 -11.45 3.83
CA ILE A 174 1.73 -12.62 3.00
C ILE A 174 2.46 -12.54 1.66
N GLY A 175 2.34 -11.41 0.96
CA GLY A 175 2.96 -11.21 -0.35
C GLY A 175 4.47 -11.37 -0.32
N ALA A 176 5.14 -10.80 0.69
CA ALA A 176 6.58 -10.92 0.90
C ALA A 176 7.00 -12.38 1.15
N ARG A 177 6.30 -13.09 2.06
CA ARG A 177 6.54 -14.51 2.36
C ARG A 177 6.38 -15.37 1.10
N GLU A 178 5.31 -15.18 0.35
CA GLU A 178 5.02 -15.96 -0.86
C GLU A 178 5.97 -15.63 -2.03
N ALA A 179 6.49 -14.41 -2.09
CA ALA A 179 7.50 -14.00 -3.07
C ALA A 179 8.91 -14.40 -2.65
N GLY A 180 9.14 -14.80 -1.39
CA GLY A 180 10.44 -15.17 -0.85
C GLY A 180 11.33 -13.98 -0.49
N THR A 181 10.77 -12.78 -0.31
CA THR A 181 11.53 -11.59 0.11
C THR A 181 11.58 -11.47 1.63
N ASN A 182 12.54 -10.69 2.13
CA ASN A 182 12.46 -10.20 3.50
C ASN A 182 11.26 -9.25 3.65
N PHE A 183 10.80 -9.06 4.90
CA PHE A 183 9.72 -8.14 5.22
C PHE A 183 10.05 -7.28 6.44
N ILE A 184 9.71 -6.00 6.38
CA ILE A 184 9.70 -5.09 7.53
C ILE A 184 8.32 -4.43 7.58
N GLY A 185 7.58 -4.71 8.66
CA GLY A 185 6.30 -4.07 8.94
C GLY A 185 6.48 -2.67 9.49
N VAL A 186 5.76 -1.68 8.95
CA VAL A 186 5.72 -0.34 9.53
C VAL A 186 4.47 -0.20 10.40
N LEU A 187 4.63 0.37 11.61
CA LEU A 187 3.57 0.44 12.62
C LEU A 187 2.86 1.80 12.67
N TYR A 188 3.21 2.69 11.78
CA TYR A 188 2.55 4.01 11.65
C TYR A 188 1.44 4.02 10.60
N GLY A 189 1.22 2.90 9.90
CA GLY A 189 0.15 2.71 8.92
C GLY A 189 -1.18 2.25 9.53
N PHE A 190 -1.92 1.44 8.80
CA PHE A 190 -3.31 1.05 9.13
C PHE A 190 -3.43 -0.35 9.73
N GLY A 191 -2.51 -1.26 9.39
CA GLY A 191 -2.48 -2.62 9.91
C GLY A 191 -1.91 -2.72 11.33
N THR A 192 -2.04 -3.88 11.94
CA THR A 192 -1.55 -4.12 13.29
C THR A 192 -0.33 -5.06 13.29
N ARG A 193 0.53 -4.90 14.29
CA ARG A 193 1.67 -5.79 14.51
C ARG A 193 1.21 -7.25 14.62
N ALA A 194 0.16 -7.50 15.39
CA ALA A 194 -0.33 -8.85 15.66
C ALA A 194 -0.77 -9.58 14.37
N GLU A 195 -1.47 -8.89 13.46
CA GLU A 195 -1.87 -9.45 12.17
C GLU A 195 -0.66 -9.80 11.30
N MET A 196 0.34 -8.93 11.25
CA MET A 196 1.57 -9.19 10.48
C MET A 196 2.41 -10.33 11.11
N GLU A 197 2.49 -10.41 12.44
CA GLU A 197 3.18 -11.50 13.15
C GLU A 197 2.53 -12.87 12.90
N GLN A 198 1.22 -12.94 12.76
CA GLN A 198 0.51 -14.17 12.37
C GLN A 198 0.93 -14.68 10.99
N GLU A 199 1.36 -13.78 10.12
CA GLU A 199 1.88 -14.10 8.78
C GLU A 199 3.41 -14.31 8.75
N GLY A 200 4.07 -14.34 9.92
CA GLY A 200 5.49 -14.64 10.07
C GLY A 200 6.40 -13.41 10.05
N ALA A 201 5.85 -12.20 10.11
CA ALA A 201 6.66 -10.98 10.20
C ALA A 201 7.41 -10.93 11.55
N ALA A 202 8.73 -10.67 11.50
CA ALA A 202 9.59 -10.59 12.67
C ALA A 202 10.26 -9.23 12.88
N HIS A 203 10.22 -8.37 11.87
CA HIS A 203 10.90 -7.07 11.88
C HIS A 203 9.89 -5.94 11.73
N PHE A 204 9.97 -4.94 12.61
CA PHE A 204 9.04 -3.82 12.66
C PHE A 204 9.74 -2.51 12.91
N ALA A 205 9.25 -1.45 12.27
CA ALA A 205 9.67 -0.07 12.47
C ALA A 205 8.47 0.78 12.88
N GLY A 206 8.54 1.42 14.05
CA GLY A 206 7.50 2.36 14.52
C GLY A 206 7.63 3.75 13.91
N THR A 207 8.81 4.06 13.34
CA THR A 207 9.12 5.38 12.77
C THR A 207 9.98 5.25 11.52
N ILE A 208 9.96 6.29 10.67
CA ILE A 208 10.86 6.39 9.50
C ILE A 208 12.34 6.36 9.93
N SER A 209 12.68 6.90 11.10
CA SER A 209 14.04 6.87 11.63
C SER A 209 14.50 5.44 11.96
N GLU A 210 13.62 4.62 12.56
CA GLU A 210 13.91 3.21 12.82
C GLU A 210 14.04 2.43 11.52
N LEU A 211 13.10 2.63 10.57
CA LEU A 211 13.17 2.01 9.25
C LEU A 211 14.49 2.34 8.54
N THR A 212 14.93 3.60 8.61
CA THR A 212 16.22 4.03 8.03
C THR A 212 17.39 3.24 8.61
N LYS A 213 17.43 3.06 9.95
CA LYS A 213 18.50 2.31 10.64
C LYS A 213 18.49 0.81 10.28
N MET A 214 17.34 0.24 9.96
CA MET A 214 17.23 -1.17 9.55
C MET A 214 17.70 -1.40 8.13
N LEU A 215 17.57 -0.39 7.26
CA LEU A 215 17.88 -0.49 5.83
C LEU A 215 19.32 -0.05 5.48
N LEU A 216 19.99 0.73 6.34
CA LEU A 216 21.29 1.34 6.05
C LEU A 216 22.38 0.92 7.06
N LYS A 217 23.59 0.77 6.53
CA LYS A 217 24.85 0.58 7.29
C LYS A 217 25.77 1.76 7.14
#